data_4a8f58fa6025b13d9b9725718d6f99d8
#
_entry.id   4a8f58fa6025b13d9b9725718d6f99d8
#
_cell.length_a   1.000
_cell.length_b   1.000
_cell.length_c   1.000
_cell.angle_alpha   90.00
_cell.angle_beta   90.00
_cell.angle_gamma   90.00
#
_symmetry.space_group_name_H-M   'P 1'
#
loop_
_entity.id
_entity.type
_entity.pdbx_description
1 polymer ?
#
loop_
_entity_poly.entity_id
_entity_poly.type
_entity_poly.pdbx_seq_one_letter_code
_entity_poly.pdbx_strand_id
1 'polypeptide(L)'
;HIFITLRFCASKVFIFFTFVRNLAEVKVYNSSQETGLVNSVVTVGIFDGMHLGHQELLKQVIAKSLELGVPALIVTFWPHPKLYFKPDDSSFSLLMSIEERTLIMERLGVEHLLVLPFNQRMANTSAQQFIHDILVDDLSISHLILGDDHRFGRDRQGSFEFVSGLANELGFGLTRMESMLDDKTRISSTAIRDSLRLGEIEKANKLLGYPYFIIGKVVKGKQMGKKLGFPTANINCLENRKQIPH
;
A
#
# COMPACT_ATOMS: atom_id res chain seq x y z
N HIS A 1 0.89 -16.92 12.81
CA HIS A 1 1.41 -17.00 11.43
C HIS A 1 2.93 -16.91 11.48
N ILE A 2 3.63 -17.84 10.83
CA ILE A 2 5.08 -17.84 10.71
C ILE A 2 5.42 -17.08 9.43
N PHE A 3 6.08 -15.93 9.55
CA PHE A 3 6.57 -15.19 8.39
C PHE A 3 8.03 -15.53 8.14
N ILE A 4 8.33 -15.89 6.91
CA ILE A 4 9.70 -16.11 6.45
C ILE A 4 10.14 -14.84 5.73
N THR A 5 11.02 -14.07 6.35
CA THR A 5 11.65 -12.92 5.71
C THR A 5 12.98 -13.37 5.09
N LEU A 6 13.10 -13.28 3.77
CA LEU A 6 14.35 -13.53 3.07
C LEU A 6 15.17 -12.24 3.06
N ARG A 7 16.30 -12.21 3.78
CA ARG A 7 17.33 -11.18 3.63
C ARG A 7 18.37 -11.67 2.64
N PHE A 8 18.56 -10.92 1.56
CA PHE A 8 19.64 -11.13 0.62
C PHE A 8 20.84 -10.29 1.07
N CYS A 9 21.96 -10.91 1.37
CA CYS A 9 23.23 -10.24 1.56
C CYS A 9 24.26 -10.98 0.69
N ALA A 10 24.77 -10.31 -0.33
CA ALA A 10 25.88 -10.60 -1.24
C ALA A 10 26.25 -12.08 -1.58
N SER A 11 25.58 -13.09 -1.11
CA SER A 11 25.69 -14.54 -1.41
C SER A 11 25.01 -15.44 -0.38
N LYS A 12 24.27 -14.87 0.60
CA LYS A 12 23.59 -15.66 1.63
C LYS A 12 22.13 -15.27 1.74
N VAL A 13 21.24 -16.26 1.65
CA VAL A 13 19.81 -16.11 1.95
C VAL A 13 19.65 -16.31 3.45
N PHE A 14 19.23 -15.27 4.17
CA PHE A 14 18.87 -15.38 5.58
C PHE A 14 17.36 -15.53 5.71
N ILE A 15 16.93 -16.61 6.35
CA ILE A 15 15.54 -16.85 6.69
C ILE A 15 15.34 -16.34 8.12
N PHE A 16 14.59 -15.26 8.29
CA PHE A 16 14.22 -14.76 9.60
C PHE A 16 12.78 -15.17 9.94
N PHE A 17 12.61 -15.84 11.07
CA PHE A 17 11.32 -16.04 11.69
C PHE A 17 11.04 -14.87 12.60
N THR A 18 10.12 -13.99 12.22
CA THR A 18 9.72 -12.89 13.09
C THR A 18 8.38 -13.25 13.74
N PHE A 19 8.39 -13.44 15.05
CA PHE A 19 7.16 -13.48 15.84
C PHE A 19 6.61 -12.07 15.96
N VAL A 20 5.49 -11.78 15.36
CA VAL A 20 4.74 -10.54 15.58
C VAL A 20 3.98 -10.68 16.89
N ARG A 21 4.38 -9.93 17.92
CA ARG A 21 3.59 -9.77 19.15
C ARG A 21 2.33 -8.96 18.83
N ASN A 22 1.21 -9.38 19.41
CA ASN A 22 -0.12 -8.73 19.45
C ASN A 22 -0.12 -7.23 19.08
N LEU A 23 -0.11 -6.93 17.79
CA LEU A 23 -0.61 -5.68 17.27
C LEU A 23 -2.11 -5.87 17.01
N ALA A 24 -2.91 -4.84 17.14
CA ALA A 24 -4.32 -4.90 16.78
C ALA A 24 -4.41 -5.33 15.29
N GLU A 25 -5.22 -6.34 15.01
CA GLU A 25 -5.43 -6.82 13.65
C GLU A 25 -6.15 -5.74 12.83
N VAL A 26 -5.65 -5.44 11.64
CA VAL A 26 -6.31 -4.49 10.73
C VAL A 26 -7.64 -5.07 10.28
N LYS A 27 -8.73 -4.35 10.52
CA LYS A 27 -10.04 -4.69 9.95
C LYS A 27 -10.06 -4.31 8.48
N VAL A 28 -10.19 -5.30 7.61
CA VAL A 28 -10.22 -5.11 6.16
C VAL A 28 -11.65 -5.15 5.67
N TYR A 29 -12.07 -4.13 4.93
CA TYR A 29 -13.39 -3.98 4.31
C TYR A 29 -13.27 -4.00 2.79
N ASN A 30 -14.28 -4.50 2.10
CA ASN A 30 -14.30 -4.58 0.63
C ASN A 30 -15.34 -3.63 0.00
N SER A 31 -16.18 -3.02 0.82
CA SER A 31 -17.09 -1.95 0.39
C SER A 31 -17.17 -0.85 1.46
N SER A 32 -17.49 0.37 1.04
CA SER A 32 -17.65 1.52 1.94
C SER A 32 -18.78 1.31 2.95
N GLN A 33 -19.85 0.63 2.54
CA GLN A 33 -21.02 0.34 3.38
C GLN A 33 -20.72 -0.66 4.51
N GLU A 34 -19.67 -1.49 4.37
CA GLU A 34 -19.27 -2.46 5.40
C GLU A 34 -18.55 -1.83 6.57
N THR A 35 -18.01 -0.62 6.41
CA THR A 35 -17.15 -0.01 7.43
C THR A 35 -17.89 0.33 8.71
N GLY A 36 -19.12 0.83 8.59
CA GLY A 36 -19.90 1.37 9.72
C GLY A 36 -19.19 2.54 10.44
N LEU A 37 -18.11 3.07 9.88
CA LEU A 37 -17.36 4.17 10.43
C LEU A 37 -18.01 5.51 10.07
N VAL A 38 -18.01 6.41 11.03
CA VAL A 38 -18.50 7.79 10.84
C VAL A 38 -17.45 8.77 11.32
N ASN A 39 -17.40 9.96 10.71
CA ASN A 39 -16.48 11.06 11.08
C ASN A 39 -14.99 10.65 11.03
N SER A 40 -14.59 9.74 10.16
CA SER A 40 -13.22 9.23 10.09
C SER A 40 -12.22 10.23 9.50
N VAL A 41 -10.94 10.12 9.90
CA VAL A 41 -9.81 10.72 9.17
C VAL A 41 -9.37 9.73 8.10
N VAL A 42 -9.35 10.17 6.85
CA VAL A 42 -9.14 9.30 5.70
C VAL A 42 -7.91 9.70 4.91
N THR A 43 -7.23 8.74 4.34
CA THR A 43 -6.34 8.94 3.19
C THR A 43 -6.65 7.93 2.11
N VAL A 44 -6.43 8.32 0.86
CA VAL A 44 -6.68 7.49 -0.33
C VAL A 44 -5.36 7.26 -1.05
N GLY A 45 -5.05 6.04 -1.45
CA GLY A 45 -3.83 5.77 -2.18
C GLY A 45 -3.68 4.31 -2.62
N ILE A 46 -2.73 4.06 -3.53
CA ILE A 46 -2.42 2.69 -3.96
C ILE A 46 -1.53 1.98 -2.95
N PHE A 47 -0.66 2.70 -2.27
CA PHE A 47 0.24 2.20 -1.22
C PHE A 47 1.09 1.00 -1.64
N ASP A 48 1.42 0.89 -2.94
CA ASP A 48 2.26 -0.19 -3.41
C ASP A 48 3.72 0.01 -2.98
N GLY A 49 4.22 -0.93 -2.18
CA GLY A 49 5.54 -0.89 -1.57
C GLY A 49 5.59 -0.22 -0.20
N MET A 50 4.52 0.41 0.31
CA MET A 50 4.48 1.02 1.66
C MET A 50 5.78 1.71 2.07
N HIS A 51 6.40 2.47 1.13
CA HIS A 51 7.67 3.15 1.32
C HIS A 51 7.60 4.26 2.38
N LEU A 52 8.74 4.82 2.78
CA LEU A 52 8.81 5.81 3.86
C LEU A 52 7.82 6.97 3.70
N GLY A 53 7.60 7.47 2.46
CA GLY A 53 6.58 8.50 2.21
C GLY A 53 5.15 8.03 2.50
N HIS A 54 4.81 6.78 2.15
CA HIS A 54 3.51 6.20 2.53
C HIS A 54 3.38 6.03 4.04
N GLN A 55 4.44 5.53 4.70
CA GLN A 55 4.43 5.33 6.15
C GLN A 55 4.24 6.64 6.90
N GLU A 56 4.89 7.71 6.45
CA GLU A 56 4.72 9.03 7.05
C GLU A 56 3.29 9.57 6.87
N LEU A 57 2.71 9.39 5.67
CA LEU A 57 1.32 9.76 5.43
C LEU A 57 0.37 9.02 6.40
N LEU A 58 0.56 7.71 6.59
CA LEU A 58 -0.28 6.93 7.50
C LEU A 58 -0.10 7.37 8.97
N LYS A 59 1.13 7.71 9.39
CA LYS A 59 1.37 8.27 10.72
C LYS A 59 0.63 9.58 10.96
N GLN A 60 0.61 10.47 9.96
CA GLN A 60 -0.14 11.73 10.05
C GLN A 60 -1.66 11.48 10.13
N VAL A 61 -2.18 10.51 9.37
CA VAL A 61 -3.59 10.08 9.46
C VAL A 61 -3.93 9.60 10.86
N ILE A 62 -3.09 8.73 11.44
CA ILE A 62 -3.28 8.20 12.79
C ILE A 62 -3.18 9.34 13.84
N ALA A 63 -2.18 10.21 13.72
CA ALA A 63 -2.02 11.34 14.64
C ALA A 63 -3.24 12.27 14.59
N LYS A 64 -3.74 12.58 13.39
CA LYS A 64 -4.93 13.43 13.21
C LYS A 64 -6.20 12.76 13.73
N SER A 65 -6.35 11.45 13.56
CA SER A 65 -7.48 10.69 14.10
C SER A 65 -7.51 10.72 15.64
N LEU A 66 -6.36 10.58 16.29
CA LEU A 66 -6.21 10.70 17.72
C LEU A 66 -6.53 12.12 18.22
N GLU A 67 -6.04 13.14 17.52
CA GLU A 67 -6.33 14.55 17.82
C GLU A 67 -7.83 14.85 17.80
N LEU A 68 -8.54 14.30 16.80
CA LEU A 68 -9.99 14.53 16.63
C LEU A 68 -10.86 13.53 17.42
N GLY A 69 -10.28 12.48 18.00
CA GLY A 69 -11.01 11.43 18.70
C GLY A 69 -11.91 10.59 17.79
N VAL A 70 -11.51 10.38 16.52
CA VAL A 70 -12.28 9.66 15.51
C VAL A 70 -11.42 8.57 14.83
N PRO A 71 -12.02 7.57 14.17
CA PRO A 71 -11.26 6.50 13.51
C PRO A 71 -10.33 6.99 12.40
N ALA A 72 -9.19 6.30 12.22
CA ALA A 72 -8.34 6.41 11.03
C ALA A 72 -8.75 5.35 10.01
N LEU A 73 -9.01 5.75 8.76
CA LEU A 73 -9.37 4.83 7.68
C LEU A 73 -8.42 5.01 6.48
N ILE A 74 -7.77 3.94 6.09
CA ILE A 74 -6.93 3.92 4.88
C ILE A 74 -7.75 3.34 3.74
N VAL A 75 -7.87 4.07 2.63
CA VAL A 75 -8.59 3.61 1.43
C VAL A 75 -7.58 3.27 0.33
N THR A 76 -7.67 2.05 -0.19
CA THR A 76 -6.84 1.58 -1.30
C THR A 76 -7.69 0.88 -2.35
N PHE A 77 -7.08 0.49 -3.47
CA PHE A 77 -7.75 -0.14 -4.59
C PHE A 77 -7.10 -1.47 -4.95
N TRP A 78 -7.96 -2.44 -5.36
CA TRP A 78 -7.49 -3.71 -5.89
C TRP A 78 -8.41 -4.21 -7.03
N PRO A 79 -7.89 -4.75 -8.15
CA PRO A 79 -6.46 -4.81 -8.50
C PRO A 79 -5.82 -3.43 -8.65
N HIS A 80 -4.49 -3.41 -8.72
CA HIS A 80 -3.74 -2.16 -8.94
C HIS A 80 -4.20 -1.47 -10.25
N PRO A 81 -4.54 -0.15 -10.25
CA PRO A 81 -5.07 0.53 -11.42
C PRO A 81 -4.25 0.34 -12.69
N LYS A 82 -2.91 0.34 -12.57
CA LYS A 82 -2.03 0.13 -13.73
C LYS A 82 -2.20 -1.27 -14.36
N LEU A 83 -2.47 -2.29 -13.55
CA LEU A 83 -2.78 -3.64 -14.06
C LEU A 83 -4.15 -3.71 -14.72
N TYR A 84 -5.11 -2.94 -14.21
CA TYR A 84 -6.43 -2.85 -14.83
C TYR A 84 -6.36 -2.22 -16.22
N PHE A 85 -5.67 -1.07 -16.36
CA PHE A 85 -5.56 -0.38 -17.65
C PHE A 85 -4.62 -1.05 -18.65
N LYS A 86 -3.61 -1.78 -18.17
CA LYS A 86 -2.59 -2.44 -18.97
C LYS A 86 -2.30 -3.85 -18.44
N PRO A 87 -3.26 -4.79 -18.58
CA PRO A 87 -3.14 -6.14 -18.02
C PRO A 87 -1.97 -6.92 -18.63
N ASP A 88 -1.64 -6.66 -19.90
CA ASP A 88 -0.58 -7.35 -20.63
C ASP A 88 0.80 -6.68 -20.52
N ASP A 89 0.92 -5.56 -19.77
CA ASP A 89 2.21 -4.89 -19.57
C ASP A 89 3.11 -5.75 -18.66
N SER A 90 3.94 -6.58 -19.29
CA SER A 90 4.92 -7.43 -18.57
C SER A 90 6.03 -6.64 -17.89
N SER A 91 6.21 -5.35 -18.25
CA SER A 91 7.23 -4.48 -17.63
C SER A 91 6.83 -4.00 -16.24
N PHE A 92 5.54 -4.06 -15.90
CA PHE A 92 5.04 -3.64 -14.60
C PHE A 92 4.89 -4.84 -13.66
N SER A 93 5.41 -4.70 -12.45
CA SER A 93 5.28 -5.64 -11.35
C SER A 93 4.85 -4.94 -10.08
N LEU A 94 4.12 -5.65 -9.24
CA LEU A 94 3.67 -5.19 -7.92
C LEU A 94 4.81 -5.29 -6.91
N LEU A 95 4.96 -4.28 -6.07
CA LEU A 95 5.87 -4.36 -4.93
C LEU A 95 5.27 -5.16 -3.77
N MET A 96 3.93 -5.15 -3.64
CA MET A 96 3.24 -5.83 -2.53
C MET A 96 1.87 -6.35 -2.95
N SER A 97 1.50 -7.51 -2.42
CA SER A 97 0.10 -7.97 -2.37
C SER A 97 -0.70 -7.16 -1.33
N ILE A 98 -2.02 -7.36 -1.27
CA ILE A 98 -2.85 -6.75 -0.21
C ILE A 98 -2.45 -7.26 1.16
N GLU A 99 -2.19 -8.56 1.30
CA GLU A 99 -1.78 -9.19 2.56
C GLU A 99 -0.45 -8.60 3.06
N GLU A 100 0.52 -8.39 2.17
CA GLU A 100 1.80 -7.78 2.51
C GLU A 100 1.65 -6.31 2.94
N ARG A 101 0.75 -5.54 2.29
CA ARG A 101 0.42 -4.16 2.71
C ARG A 101 -0.22 -4.13 4.08
N THR A 102 -1.20 -5.01 4.32
CA THR A 102 -1.89 -5.11 5.61
C THR A 102 -0.90 -5.35 6.75
N LEU A 103 0.09 -6.24 6.57
CA LEU A 103 1.12 -6.49 7.58
C LEU A 103 1.96 -5.24 7.92
N ILE A 104 2.30 -4.42 6.93
CA ILE A 104 3.02 -3.17 7.22
C ILE A 104 2.09 -2.16 7.88
N MET A 105 0.82 -2.09 7.47
CA MET A 105 -0.19 -1.23 8.10
C MET A 105 -0.43 -1.60 9.56
N GLU A 106 -0.52 -2.89 9.89
CA GLU A 106 -0.60 -3.38 11.28
C GLU A 106 0.58 -2.88 12.12
N ARG A 107 1.80 -2.98 11.58
CA ARG A 107 3.02 -2.50 12.28
C ARG A 107 3.01 -0.99 12.53
N LEU A 108 2.31 -0.24 11.70
CA LEU A 108 2.14 1.21 11.84
C LEU A 108 0.99 1.59 12.77
N GLY A 109 0.20 0.63 13.22
CA GLY A 109 -0.96 0.88 14.08
C GLY A 109 -2.22 1.31 13.33
N VAL A 110 -2.33 1.00 12.04
CA VAL A 110 -3.58 1.19 11.27
C VAL A 110 -4.61 0.18 11.75
N GLU A 111 -5.82 0.63 12.04
CA GLU A 111 -6.92 -0.21 12.51
C GLU A 111 -7.92 -0.57 11.41
N HIS A 112 -8.10 0.30 10.41
CA HIS A 112 -9.11 0.14 9.37
C HIS A 112 -8.51 0.33 7.97
N LEU A 113 -8.73 -0.66 7.10
CA LEU A 113 -8.32 -0.65 5.68
C LEU A 113 -9.54 -0.95 4.81
N LEU A 114 -9.89 -0.03 3.93
CA LEU A 114 -10.91 -0.23 2.90
C LEU A 114 -10.22 -0.53 1.55
N VAL A 115 -10.48 -1.70 1.00
CA VAL A 115 -9.96 -2.16 -0.30
C VAL A 115 -11.08 -2.07 -1.33
N LEU A 116 -11.19 -0.97 -2.04
CA LEU A 116 -12.19 -0.78 -3.06
C LEU A 116 -11.85 -1.56 -4.36
N PRO A 117 -12.81 -2.23 -4.99
CA PRO A 117 -12.58 -2.92 -6.26
C PRO A 117 -12.28 -1.90 -7.37
N PHE A 118 -11.11 -2.02 -8.01
CA PHE A 118 -10.78 -1.21 -9.18
C PHE A 118 -11.27 -1.91 -10.44
N ASN A 119 -12.44 -1.51 -10.89
CA ASN A 119 -13.16 -2.06 -12.03
C ASN A 119 -13.61 -0.94 -12.98
N GLN A 120 -14.38 -1.28 -14.03
CA GLN A 120 -14.90 -0.33 -15.02
C GLN A 120 -15.66 0.84 -14.37
N ARG A 121 -16.50 0.57 -13.35
CA ARG A 121 -17.24 1.61 -12.64
C ARG A 121 -16.27 2.58 -11.95
N MET A 122 -15.32 2.06 -11.17
CA MET A 122 -14.34 2.87 -10.46
C MET A 122 -13.43 3.66 -11.41
N ALA A 123 -12.99 3.03 -12.52
CA ALA A 123 -12.16 3.69 -13.53
C ALA A 123 -12.86 4.89 -14.20
N ASN A 124 -14.19 4.85 -14.31
CA ASN A 124 -15.02 5.91 -14.89
C ASN A 124 -15.53 6.93 -13.86
N THR A 125 -15.36 6.67 -12.57
CA THR A 125 -15.82 7.57 -11.50
C THR A 125 -14.98 8.85 -11.52
N SER A 126 -15.63 10.01 -11.65
CA SER A 126 -14.95 11.30 -11.57
C SER A 126 -14.42 11.57 -10.15
N ALA A 127 -13.48 12.50 -10.01
CA ALA A 127 -13.00 12.90 -8.70
C ALA A 127 -14.13 13.46 -7.81
N GLN A 128 -15.03 14.23 -8.41
CA GLN A 128 -16.20 14.77 -7.70
C GLN A 128 -17.14 13.67 -7.21
N GLN A 129 -17.50 12.73 -8.08
CA GLN A 129 -18.34 11.59 -7.69
C GLN A 129 -17.69 10.75 -6.59
N PHE A 130 -16.39 10.50 -6.69
CA PHE A 130 -15.66 9.74 -5.65
C PHE A 130 -15.74 10.43 -4.28
N ILE A 131 -15.60 11.77 -4.25
CA ILE A 131 -15.69 12.54 -3.01
C ILE A 131 -17.11 12.52 -2.47
N HIS A 132 -18.13 12.84 -3.29
CA HIS A 132 -19.51 12.89 -2.84
C HIS A 132 -20.01 11.50 -2.42
N ASP A 133 -19.99 10.53 -3.33
CA ASP A 133 -20.66 9.25 -3.12
C ASP A 133 -19.95 8.38 -2.07
N ILE A 134 -18.59 8.37 -2.11
CA ILE A 134 -17.82 7.44 -1.28
C ILE A 134 -17.29 8.13 -0.01
N LEU A 135 -16.60 9.28 -0.15
CA LEU A 135 -15.98 9.89 1.03
C LEU A 135 -17.00 10.58 1.94
N VAL A 136 -17.99 11.27 1.36
CA VAL A 136 -18.98 12.02 2.13
C VAL A 136 -20.19 11.15 2.46
N ASP A 137 -20.90 10.62 1.46
CA ASP A 137 -22.16 9.93 1.68
C ASP A 137 -21.99 8.57 2.36
N ASP A 138 -21.06 7.73 1.88
CA ASP A 138 -20.84 6.40 2.44
C ASP A 138 -19.98 6.43 3.73
N LEU A 139 -18.88 7.21 3.75
CA LEU A 139 -17.90 7.18 4.83
C LEU A 139 -18.03 8.33 5.82
N SER A 140 -18.82 9.39 5.51
CA SER A 140 -19.04 10.56 6.37
C SER A 140 -17.72 11.10 6.95
N ILE A 141 -16.72 11.35 6.08
CA ILE A 141 -15.38 11.73 6.53
C ILE A 141 -15.38 13.08 7.25
N SER A 142 -14.59 13.21 8.31
CA SER A 142 -14.33 14.48 8.98
C SER A 142 -13.10 15.19 8.44
N HIS A 143 -12.10 14.43 7.98
CA HIS A 143 -10.84 14.98 7.51
C HIS A 143 -10.19 14.08 6.45
N LEU A 144 -9.66 14.68 5.39
CA LEU A 144 -8.91 14.00 4.34
C LEU A 144 -7.45 14.46 4.34
N ILE A 145 -6.51 13.52 4.32
CA ILE A 145 -5.09 13.82 4.20
C ILE A 145 -4.58 13.26 2.87
N LEU A 146 -4.00 14.10 2.04
CA LEU A 146 -3.48 13.73 0.72
C LEU A 146 -1.99 14.02 0.60
N GLY A 147 -1.24 13.14 -0.05
CA GLY A 147 0.12 13.43 -0.47
C GLY A 147 0.16 14.54 -1.54
N ASP A 148 1.28 15.24 -1.63
CA ASP A 148 1.45 16.45 -2.46
C ASP A 148 1.11 16.24 -3.95
N ASP A 149 1.48 15.11 -4.53
CA ASP A 149 1.19 14.79 -5.93
C ASP A 149 0.08 13.75 -6.11
N HIS A 150 -0.68 13.53 -5.05
CA HIS A 150 -1.81 12.61 -5.13
C HIS A 150 -2.87 13.14 -6.10
N ARG A 151 -3.30 12.28 -7.02
CA ARG A 151 -4.36 12.57 -7.97
C ARG A 151 -5.21 11.31 -8.16
N PHE A 152 -6.51 11.46 -8.05
CA PHE A 152 -7.48 10.37 -8.19
C PHE A 152 -8.64 10.75 -9.11
N GLY A 153 -9.58 9.80 -9.28
CA GLY A 153 -10.70 9.95 -10.22
C GLY A 153 -10.28 9.79 -11.68
N ARG A 154 -11.28 9.70 -12.55
CA ARG A 154 -11.06 9.59 -13.99
C ARG A 154 -10.17 10.73 -14.47
N ASP A 155 -9.25 10.40 -15.37
CA ASP A 155 -8.29 11.34 -15.96
C ASP A 155 -7.43 12.10 -14.92
N ARG A 156 -7.33 11.57 -13.68
CA ARG A 156 -6.54 12.19 -12.58
C ARG A 156 -6.96 13.62 -12.24
N GLN A 157 -8.26 13.94 -12.36
CA GLN A 157 -8.79 15.29 -12.16
C GLN A 157 -8.74 15.76 -10.69
N GLY A 158 -8.77 14.83 -9.72
CA GLY A 158 -8.73 15.11 -8.29
C GLY A 158 -7.36 15.59 -7.84
N SER A 159 -6.96 16.81 -8.21
CA SER A 159 -5.79 17.50 -7.64
C SER A 159 -6.11 18.04 -6.24
N PHE A 160 -5.09 18.42 -5.48
CA PHE A 160 -5.29 19.00 -4.15
C PHE A 160 -6.15 20.29 -4.22
N GLU A 161 -5.93 21.14 -5.20
CA GLU A 161 -6.67 22.39 -5.40
C GLU A 161 -8.15 22.12 -5.69
N PHE A 162 -8.43 21.13 -6.53
CA PHE A 162 -9.80 20.68 -6.82
C PHE A 162 -10.51 20.16 -5.55
N VAL A 163 -9.82 19.30 -4.77
CA VAL A 163 -10.35 18.75 -3.52
C VAL A 163 -10.55 19.85 -2.48
N SER A 164 -9.66 20.86 -2.42
CA SER A 164 -9.77 21.99 -1.48
C SER A 164 -11.03 22.81 -1.70
N GLY A 165 -11.43 23.01 -2.96
CA GLY A 165 -12.70 23.65 -3.28
C GLY A 165 -13.90 22.89 -2.71
N LEU A 166 -13.95 21.57 -2.98
CA LEU A 166 -15.03 20.70 -2.49
C LEU A 166 -15.00 20.51 -0.96
N ALA A 167 -13.83 20.47 -0.33
CA ALA A 167 -13.73 20.34 1.12
C ALA A 167 -14.42 21.49 1.86
N ASN A 168 -14.23 22.73 1.38
CA ASN A 168 -14.89 23.91 1.92
C ASN A 168 -16.42 23.85 1.72
N GLU A 169 -16.88 23.39 0.55
CA GLU A 169 -18.30 23.26 0.23
C GLU A 169 -19.00 22.18 1.06
N LEU A 170 -18.34 21.03 1.23
CA LEU A 170 -18.89 19.84 1.87
C LEU A 170 -18.58 19.75 3.38
N GLY A 171 -17.78 20.65 3.91
CA GLY A 171 -17.55 20.82 5.35
C GLY A 171 -16.60 19.80 5.99
N PHE A 172 -15.67 19.20 5.24
CA PHE A 172 -14.63 18.34 5.80
C PHE A 172 -13.26 19.01 5.79
N GLY A 173 -12.40 18.65 6.77
CA GLY A 173 -11.04 19.16 6.83
C GLY A 173 -10.13 18.57 5.75
N LEU A 174 -9.13 19.31 5.28
CA LEU A 174 -8.16 18.86 4.29
C LEU A 174 -6.74 19.23 4.72
N THR A 175 -5.82 18.27 4.64
CA THR A 175 -4.39 18.49 4.88
C THR A 175 -3.57 17.99 3.68
N ARG A 176 -2.58 18.76 3.25
CA ARG A 176 -1.57 18.35 2.28
C ARG A 176 -0.33 17.87 3.02
N MET A 177 0.15 16.67 2.69
CA MET A 177 1.45 16.19 3.16
C MET A 177 2.49 16.40 2.07
N GLU A 178 3.60 17.06 2.42
CA GLU A 178 4.72 17.26 1.50
C GLU A 178 5.42 15.95 1.15
N SER A 179 5.95 15.89 -0.07
CA SER A 179 6.69 14.72 -0.54
C SER A 179 8.00 14.52 0.23
N MET A 180 8.29 13.30 0.63
CA MET A 180 9.57 12.94 1.25
C MET A 180 10.66 12.77 0.18
N LEU A 181 11.86 13.28 0.52
CA LEU A 181 13.06 13.15 -0.30
C LEU A 181 14.12 12.32 0.42
N ASP A 182 14.89 11.53 -0.32
CA ASP A 182 16.14 10.91 0.11
C ASP A 182 17.27 11.44 -0.79
N ASP A 183 18.26 12.12 -0.19
CA ASP A 183 19.36 12.77 -0.91
C ASP A 183 18.90 13.58 -2.16
N LYS A 184 17.86 14.41 -2.01
CA LYS A 184 17.19 15.20 -3.08
C LYS A 184 16.42 14.34 -4.11
N THR A 185 16.40 13.02 -3.99
CA THR A 185 15.62 12.13 -4.86
C THR A 185 14.30 11.80 -4.18
N ARG A 186 13.22 11.89 -4.94
CA ARG A 186 11.89 11.56 -4.44
C ARG A 186 11.76 10.08 -4.15
N ILE A 187 11.29 9.73 -2.95
CA ILE A 187 10.94 8.36 -2.59
C ILE A 187 9.65 7.97 -3.33
N SER A 188 9.71 6.92 -4.15
CA SER A 188 8.57 6.47 -4.95
C SER A 188 8.59 4.97 -5.20
N SER A 189 7.41 4.37 -5.45
CA SER A 189 7.30 2.96 -5.85
C SER A 189 8.07 2.65 -7.16
N THR A 190 8.21 3.63 -8.06
CA THR A 190 8.99 3.47 -9.29
C THR A 190 10.47 3.32 -8.99
N ALA A 191 11.06 4.20 -8.17
CA ALA A 191 12.46 4.11 -7.79
C ALA A 191 12.79 2.77 -7.09
N ILE A 192 11.87 2.28 -6.26
CA ILE A 192 12.02 0.98 -5.58
C ILE A 192 11.99 -0.18 -6.58
N ARG A 193 11.05 -0.17 -7.56
CA ARG A 193 11.02 -1.21 -8.62
C ARG A 193 12.32 -1.24 -9.42
N ASP A 194 12.81 -0.07 -9.78
CA ASP A 194 14.05 0.04 -10.56
C ASP A 194 15.25 -0.48 -9.76
N SER A 195 15.36 -0.13 -8.47
CA SER A 195 16.40 -0.67 -7.59
C SER A 195 16.32 -2.20 -7.48
N LEU A 196 15.12 -2.77 -7.32
CA LEU A 196 14.94 -4.23 -7.24
C LEU A 196 15.29 -4.94 -8.55
N ARG A 197 14.98 -4.34 -9.71
CA ARG A 197 15.34 -4.88 -11.04
C ARG A 197 16.83 -4.88 -11.27
N LEU A 198 17.53 -3.88 -10.72
CA LEU A 198 18.99 -3.77 -10.82
C LEU A 198 19.73 -4.60 -9.75
N GLY A 199 19.00 -5.32 -8.87
CA GLY A 199 19.61 -6.05 -7.77
C GLY A 199 20.11 -5.16 -6.63
N GLU A 200 19.81 -3.86 -6.63
CA GLU A 200 20.20 -2.87 -5.60
C GLU A 200 19.29 -3.00 -4.35
N ILE A 201 19.32 -4.17 -3.71
CA ILE A 201 18.41 -4.51 -2.60
C ILE A 201 18.55 -3.55 -1.41
N GLU A 202 19.78 -3.16 -1.08
CA GLU A 202 20.05 -2.25 0.04
C GLU A 202 19.43 -0.87 -0.20
N LYS A 203 19.53 -0.37 -1.42
CA LYS A 203 18.89 0.90 -1.83
C LYS A 203 17.36 0.78 -1.78
N ALA A 204 16.79 -0.30 -2.30
CA ALA A 204 15.36 -0.55 -2.19
C ALA A 204 14.90 -0.59 -0.72
N ASN A 205 15.64 -1.29 0.16
CA ASN A 205 15.35 -1.37 1.58
C ASN A 205 15.44 0.01 2.27
N LYS A 206 16.41 0.84 1.90
CA LYS A 206 16.53 2.21 2.41
C LYS A 206 15.28 3.04 2.07
N LEU A 207 14.81 2.98 0.81
CA LEU A 207 13.61 3.69 0.38
C LEU A 207 12.32 3.15 1.01
N LEU A 208 12.27 1.84 1.25
CA LEU A 208 11.16 1.18 1.93
C LEU A 208 11.14 1.46 3.44
N GLY A 209 12.30 1.63 4.08
CA GLY A 209 12.44 1.70 5.54
C GLY A 209 12.35 0.34 6.24
N TYR A 210 12.30 -0.76 5.48
CA TYR A 210 12.28 -2.15 5.95
C TYR A 210 12.86 -3.09 4.88
N PRO A 211 13.33 -4.31 5.25
CA PRO A 211 13.78 -5.29 4.28
C PRO A 211 12.66 -5.72 3.33
N TYR A 212 12.90 -5.67 2.03
CA TYR A 212 11.95 -6.18 1.05
C TYR A 212 11.66 -7.67 1.31
N PHE A 213 10.40 -8.04 1.26
CA PHE A 213 9.97 -9.41 1.57
C PHE A 213 8.89 -9.91 0.60
N ILE A 214 8.71 -11.21 0.58
CA ILE A 214 7.75 -11.91 -0.28
C ILE A 214 6.99 -12.89 0.60
N ILE A 215 5.65 -12.89 0.49
CA ILE A 215 4.81 -13.91 1.08
C ILE A 215 4.44 -14.94 0.02
N GLY A 216 4.56 -16.20 0.37
CA GLY A 216 4.21 -17.28 -0.53
C GLY A 216 4.01 -18.61 0.21
N LYS A 217 3.47 -19.57 -0.49
CA LYS A 217 3.32 -20.95 0.01
C LYS A 217 4.54 -21.76 -0.39
N VAL A 218 5.08 -22.52 0.58
CA VAL A 218 6.11 -23.53 0.26
C VAL A 218 5.47 -24.66 -0.53
N VAL A 219 5.99 -24.91 -1.70
CA VAL A 219 5.50 -25.96 -2.60
C VAL A 219 6.58 -26.99 -2.90
N LYS A 220 6.17 -28.20 -3.22
CA LYS A 220 7.10 -29.28 -3.60
C LYS A 220 7.66 -28.99 -5.00
N GLY A 221 8.97 -28.78 -5.09
CA GLY A 221 9.68 -28.63 -6.35
C GLY A 221 10.33 -29.94 -6.82
N LYS A 222 11.27 -29.85 -7.76
CA LYS A 222 12.01 -30.99 -8.34
C LYS A 222 12.93 -31.72 -7.35
N GLN A 223 13.07 -31.23 -6.13
CA GLN A 223 13.92 -31.77 -5.04
C GLN A 223 15.40 -31.95 -5.44
N MET A 224 15.88 -31.20 -6.41
CA MET A 224 17.28 -31.30 -6.88
C MET A 224 18.27 -30.92 -5.77
N GLY A 225 17.97 -29.90 -4.99
CA GLY A 225 18.80 -29.49 -3.84
C GLY A 225 19.00 -30.62 -2.82
N LYS A 226 17.91 -31.40 -2.53
CA LYS A 226 18.02 -32.56 -1.64
C LYS A 226 18.98 -33.61 -2.19
N LYS A 227 18.98 -33.87 -3.51
CA LYS A 227 19.90 -34.82 -4.16
C LYS A 227 21.35 -34.34 -4.14
N LEU A 228 21.57 -33.03 -4.09
CA LEU A 228 22.89 -32.40 -4.01
C LEU A 228 23.36 -32.09 -2.58
N GLY A 229 22.62 -32.54 -1.56
CA GLY A 229 22.95 -32.29 -0.16
C GLY A 229 22.53 -30.91 0.38
N PHE A 230 21.90 -30.06 -0.43
CA PHE A 230 21.45 -28.71 -0.07
C PHE A 230 19.93 -28.56 -0.29
N PRO A 231 19.09 -28.97 0.68
CA PRO A 231 17.64 -28.83 0.56
C PRO A 231 17.23 -27.38 0.33
N THR A 232 16.41 -27.13 -0.69
CA THR A 232 15.86 -25.80 -1.04
C THR A 232 14.34 -25.81 -0.89
N ALA A 233 13.77 -24.70 -0.45
CA ALA A 233 12.34 -24.47 -0.47
C ALA A 233 11.95 -23.76 -1.77
N ASN A 234 10.90 -24.26 -2.43
CA ASN A 234 10.27 -23.55 -3.56
C ASN A 234 9.10 -22.76 -2.99
N ILE A 235 9.07 -21.47 -3.28
CA ILE A 235 8.03 -20.55 -2.81
C ILE A 235 7.15 -20.17 -4.00
N ASN A 236 5.86 -20.46 -3.89
CA ASN A 236 4.85 -19.94 -4.81
C ASN A 236 4.30 -18.64 -4.23
N CYS A 237 4.61 -17.51 -4.86
CA CYS A 237 4.15 -16.20 -4.42
C CYS A 237 2.62 -16.14 -4.48
N LEU A 238 1.99 -15.46 -3.50
CA LEU A 238 0.55 -15.25 -3.48
C LEU A 238 0.10 -14.38 -4.66
N GLU A 239 0.98 -13.49 -5.11
CA GLU A 239 0.71 -12.56 -6.20
C GLU A 239 1.62 -12.85 -7.41
N ASN A 240 1.00 -13.25 -8.52
CA ASN A 240 1.72 -13.65 -9.74
C ASN A 240 2.53 -12.52 -10.40
N ARG A 241 2.14 -11.27 -10.16
CA ARG A 241 2.80 -10.07 -10.70
C ARG A 241 3.78 -9.43 -9.70
N LYS A 242 4.11 -10.14 -8.63
CA LYS A 242 5.06 -9.70 -7.60
C LYS A 242 6.45 -9.42 -8.20
N GLN A 243 7.03 -8.28 -7.84
CA GLN A 243 8.43 -7.98 -8.17
C GLN A 243 9.36 -8.95 -7.46
N ILE A 244 10.07 -9.76 -8.20
CA ILE A 244 11.15 -10.60 -7.68
C ILE A 244 12.46 -9.86 -7.97
N PRO A 245 13.34 -9.67 -6.95
CA PRO A 245 14.67 -9.11 -7.17
C PRO A 245 15.52 -10.04 -8.06
N HIS A 246 16.36 -9.48 -8.88
CA HIS A 246 17.31 -10.21 -9.72
C HIS A 246 18.64 -10.46 -9.02
#